data_9bf11641180c09c21ed5b27391f90685
#
_entry.id   9bf11641180c09c21ed5b27391f90685
#
_cell.length_a   1.000
_cell.length_b   1.000
_cell.length_c   1.000
_cell.angle_alpha   90.00
_cell.angle_beta   90.00
_cell.angle_gamma   90.00
#
_symmetry.space_group_name_H-M   'P 1'
#
loop_
_entity.id
_entity.type
_entity.pdbx_description
1 polymer ?
#
loop_
_entity_poly.entity_id
_entity_poly.type
_entity_poly.pdbx_seq_one_letter_code
_entity_poly.pdbx_strand_id
1 'polypeptide(L)'
;MLSFTMCKQETRIKEGNVIQVDLDNPEKASLFDYFRSIELIPLETSPDVLVKGFTKMVVHQGIYYALDKPQSIIFAFDPTGKCLFKIDKKGQGVGEYSFIEDFIINPYNGYLELLEPYGEIHRFDLSGNYIESKRVTYPGFRVVHTLAALDSSVYVFHTCFEPKKIIYYNLTDQKLLHEEFEEDESIGSYSNAPYLYNDEWFFFRPFHPVVYKFGKDKLESFFQFDFGKYATDGRTTSYSKEAERSFKKRTEEMYSQFSYMIQSVRHNQKYIMASLLWKDDDHKGNIIYDKETGKSKFILNFDENVWFNSYCGEEVIVTDEYVLMPIQWVDLEKRVTKDMLDEKQQAILEELLQADMEQNPVLIKYYFK
;
A
#
# COMPACT_ATOMS: atom_id res chain seq x y z
N MET A 1 28.60 0.63 -39.12
CA MET A 1 27.47 1.17 -38.40
C MET A 1 26.43 0.09 -38.26
N LEU A 2 26.47 -0.69 -37.22
CA LEU A 2 25.50 -1.77 -36.94
C LEU A 2 24.51 -1.18 -35.93
N SER A 3 23.30 -0.89 -36.37
CA SER A 3 22.19 -0.49 -35.51
C SER A 3 21.69 -1.72 -34.76
N PHE A 4 21.96 -1.82 -33.49
CA PHE A 4 21.26 -2.76 -32.61
C PHE A 4 19.85 -2.23 -32.37
N THR A 5 18.91 -2.80 -33.09
CA THR A 5 17.49 -2.65 -32.74
C THR A 5 17.25 -3.55 -31.55
N MET A 6 17.27 -2.97 -30.35
CA MET A 6 16.79 -3.63 -29.14
C MET A 6 15.29 -3.87 -29.31
N CYS A 7 14.92 -5.11 -29.57
CA CYS A 7 13.54 -5.56 -29.54
C CYS A 7 13.05 -5.43 -28.08
N LYS A 8 12.27 -4.40 -27.78
CA LYS A 8 11.50 -4.33 -26.53
C LYS A 8 10.54 -5.50 -26.53
N GLN A 9 10.79 -6.48 -25.68
CA GLN A 9 9.84 -7.54 -25.40
C GLN A 9 8.70 -6.92 -24.57
N GLU A 10 7.66 -6.41 -25.24
CA GLU A 10 6.37 -6.18 -24.61
C GLU A 10 5.87 -7.52 -24.09
N THR A 11 5.81 -7.67 -22.78
CA THR A 11 5.23 -8.86 -22.14
C THR A 11 3.72 -8.80 -22.39
N ARG A 12 3.24 -9.38 -23.48
CA ARG A 12 1.82 -9.53 -23.77
C ARG A 12 1.19 -10.42 -22.70
N ILE A 13 0.27 -9.84 -21.93
CA ILE A 13 -0.54 -10.55 -20.95
C ILE A 13 -1.40 -11.57 -21.69
N LYS A 14 -1.50 -12.79 -21.16
CA LYS A 14 -2.36 -13.81 -21.72
C LYS A 14 -3.82 -13.36 -21.68
N GLU A 15 -4.59 -13.63 -22.73
CA GLU A 15 -6.06 -13.51 -22.74
C GLU A 15 -6.62 -14.21 -21.48
N GLY A 16 -7.32 -13.46 -20.62
CA GLY A 16 -7.87 -13.98 -19.36
C GLY A 16 -7.50 -13.15 -18.13
N ASN A 17 -6.43 -12.34 -18.18
CA ASN A 17 -6.01 -11.50 -17.07
C ASN A 17 -6.29 -10.00 -17.31
N VAL A 18 -7.17 -9.67 -18.26
CA VAL A 18 -7.56 -8.30 -18.59
C VAL A 18 -8.91 -7.97 -17.98
N ILE A 19 -8.95 -6.95 -17.15
CA ILE A 19 -10.16 -6.46 -16.47
C ILE A 19 -10.63 -5.20 -17.18
N GLN A 20 -11.75 -5.31 -17.90
CA GLN A 20 -12.37 -4.19 -18.58
C GLN A 20 -13.01 -3.26 -17.55
N VAL A 21 -12.72 -1.95 -17.61
CA VAL A 21 -13.29 -0.94 -16.70
C VAL A 21 -13.81 0.24 -17.49
N ASP A 22 -15.12 0.48 -17.40
CA ASP A 22 -15.76 1.64 -18.02
C ASP A 22 -15.69 2.85 -17.09
N LEU A 23 -14.73 3.73 -17.32
CA LEU A 23 -14.54 4.95 -16.52
C LEU A 23 -15.53 6.07 -16.89
N ASP A 24 -16.19 6.01 -18.03
CA ASP A 24 -17.15 7.03 -18.45
C ASP A 24 -18.53 6.85 -17.83
N ASN A 25 -18.86 5.62 -17.42
CA ASN A 25 -20.18 5.26 -16.88
C ASN A 25 -20.04 4.70 -15.45
N PRO A 26 -19.78 5.55 -14.45
CA PRO A 26 -19.70 5.10 -13.06
C PRO A 26 -21.05 4.53 -12.60
N GLU A 27 -20.99 3.41 -11.90
CA GLU A 27 -22.15 2.73 -11.36
C GLU A 27 -22.45 3.18 -9.92
N LYS A 28 -23.70 3.04 -9.51
CA LYS A 28 -24.11 3.13 -8.11
C LYS A 28 -23.97 1.78 -7.43
N ALA A 29 -23.59 1.79 -6.19
CA ALA A 29 -23.50 0.61 -5.35
C ALA A 29 -23.64 0.98 -3.88
N SER A 30 -24.21 0.08 -3.09
CA SER A 30 -24.14 0.13 -1.64
C SER A 30 -22.87 -0.56 -1.15
N LEU A 31 -22.27 -0.08 -0.06
CA LEU A 31 -21.21 -0.82 0.65
C LEU A 31 -21.72 -2.22 1.03
N PHE A 32 -23.00 -2.31 1.40
CA PHE A 32 -23.63 -3.56 1.75
C PHE A 32 -23.95 -4.48 0.57
N ASP A 33 -23.60 -4.13 -0.67
CA ASP A 33 -23.52 -5.09 -1.77
C ASP A 33 -22.34 -6.05 -1.58
N TYR A 34 -21.26 -5.57 -0.97
CA TYR A 34 -20.00 -6.29 -0.78
C TYR A 34 -19.76 -6.75 0.65
N PHE A 35 -20.21 -5.95 1.64
CA PHE A 35 -19.95 -6.19 3.06
C PHE A 35 -21.22 -6.54 3.81
N ARG A 36 -21.10 -7.43 4.80
CA ARG A 36 -22.22 -7.85 5.66
C ARG A 36 -22.31 -7.08 6.95
N SER A 37 -21.20 -6.59 7.46
CA SER A 37 -21.13 -5.87 8.74
C SER A 37 -19.85 -5.03 8.85
N ILE A 38 -19.87 -4.08 9.77
CA ILE A 38 -18.77 -3.18 10.08
C ILE A 38 -18.46 -3.32 11.58
N GLU A 39 -17.16 -3.40 11.92
CA GLU A 39 -16.66 -3.41 13.29
C GLU A 39 -15.71 -2.23 13.50
N LEU A 40 -15.92 -1.49 14.58
CA LEU A 40 -15.05 -0.42 15.06
C LEU A 40 -14.15 -0.97 16.16
N ILE A 41 -12.86 -0.74 16.04
CA ILE A 41 -11.85 -1.14 17.02
C ILE A 41 -11.09 0.13 17.45
N PRO A 42 -11.51 0.78 18.54
CA PRO A 42 -10.77 1.90 19.12
C PRO A 42 -9.38 1.44 19.56
N LEU A 43 -8.35 2.16 19.17
CA LEU A 43 -7.01 1.86 19.66
C LEU A 43 -6.79 2.53 21.02
N GLU A 44 -6.13 1.81 21.92
CA GLU A 44 -5.77 2.31 23.24
C GLU A 44 -5.10 3.68 23.12
N THR A 45 -5.63 4.67 23.88
CA THR A 45 -5.08 6.01 23.97
C THR A 45 -4.60 6.26 25.39
N SER A 46 -3.31 6.49 25.56
CA SER A 46 -2.69 6.82 26.83
C SER A 46 -1.45 7.69 26.60
N PRO A 47 -0.88 8.33 27.60
CA PRO A 47 0.35 9.12 27.45
C PRO A 47 1.52 8.33 26.83
N ASP A 48 1.54 7.01 27.04
CA ASP A 48 2.57 6.13 26.51
C ASP A 48 2.23 5.54 25.11
N VAL A 49 0.98 5.65 24.70
CA VAL A 49 0.46 5.12 23.43
C VAL A 49 -0.25 6.25 22.69
N LEU A 50 0.54 7.13 22.09
CA LEU A 50 0.04 8.22 21.24
C LEU A 50 0.54 8.03 19.82
N VAL A 51 -0.40 7.88 18.89
CA VAL A 51 -0.18 7.67 17.47
C VAL A 51 -0.40 8.97 16.71
N LYS A 52 0.60 9.40 15.92
CA LYS A 52 0.44 10.57 15.05
C LYS A 52 -0.25 10.21 13.72
N GLY A 53 0.01 9.03 13.23
CA GLY A 53 -0.61 8.53 12.02
C GLY A 53 0.10 7.28 11.48
N PHE A 54 -0.66 6.30 11.09
CA PHE A 54 -0.11 5.10 10.47
C PHE A 54 0.17 5.33 9.01
N THR A 55 1.33 4.86 8.56
CA THR A 55 1.74 4.85 7.15
C THR A 55 1.75 3.44 6.58
N LYS A 56 1.89 2.43 7.44
CA LYS A 56 1.80 1.02 7.05
C LYS A 56 1.25 0.19 8.19
N MET A 57 0.46 -0.82 7.83
CA MET A 57 -0.02 -1.84 8.76
C MET A 57 0.19 -3.23 8.19
N VAL A 58 0.42 -4.19 9.09
CA VAL A 58 0.48 -5.62 8.80
C VAL A 58 -0.33 -6.35 9.86
N VAL A 59 -1.19 -7.28 9.46
CA VAL A 59 -1.89 -8.20 10.37
C VAL A 59 -1.18 -9.53 10.34
N HIS A 60 -0.75 -10.00 11.51
CA HIS A 60 -0.15 -11.31 11.64
C HIS A 60 -0.65 -11.99 12.91
N GLN A 61 -1.22 -13.20 12.76
CA GLN A 61 -1.81 -13.97 13.87
C GLN A 61 -2.81 -13.18 14.73
N GLY A 62 -3.59 -12.31 14.09
CA GLY A 62 -4.60 -11.46 14.73
C GLY A 62 -4.05 -10.18 15.36
N ILE A 63 -2.74 -10.00 15.47
CA ILE A 63 -2.09 -8.79 15.99
C ILE A 63 -1.93 -7.76 14.86
N TYR A 64 -2.21 -6.49 15.16
CA TYR A 64 -2.04 -5.36 14.26
C TYR A 64 -0.69 -4.71 14.53
N TYR A 65 0.25 -4.84 13.60
CA TYR A 65 1.52 -4.12 13.62
C TYR A 65 1.38 -2.87 12.77
N ALA A 66 1.71 -1.71 13.31
CA ALA A 66 1.49 -0.45 12.64
C ALA A 66 2.71 0.48 12.77
N LEU A 67 3.18 0.99 11.64
CA LEU A 67 4.25 1.98 11.58
C LEU A 67 3.68 3.39 11.68
N ASP A 68 4.03 4.08 12.75
CA ASP A 68 3.95 5.54 12.85
C ASP A 68 5.27 6.13 12.34
N LYS A 69 5.34 6.36 11.03
CA LYS A 69 6.56 6.84 10.37
C LYS A 69 7.02 8.21 10.85
N PRO A 70 6.14 9.20 11.10
CA PRO A 70 6.54 10.48 11.70
C PRO A 70 7.27 10.35 13.04
N GLN A 71 6.91 9.36 13.83
CA GLN A 71 7.56 9.07 15.10
C GLN A 71 8.68 8.03 14.96
N SER A 72 8.72 7.27 13.85
CA SER A 72 9.56 6.08 13.67
C SER A 72 9.35 5.06 14.79
N ILE A 73 8.09 4.74 15.06
CA ILE A 73 7.67 3.78 16.08
C ILE A 73 6.83 2.70 15.42
N ILE A 74 7.09 1.44 15.75
CA ILE A 74 6.17 0.34 15.49
C ILE A 74 5.33 0.10 16.73
N PHE A 75 4.01 0.15 16.58
CA PHE A 75 3.07 -0.28 17.60
C PHE A 75 2.54 -1.67 17.26
N ALA A 76 2.30 -2.48 18.28
CA ALA A 76 1.59 -3.76 18.16
C ALA A 76 0.34 -3.71 19.03
N PHE A 77 -0.82 -3.94 18.41
CA PHE A 77 -2.12 -3.96 19.09
C PHE A 77 -2.76 -5.34 18.99
N ASP A 78 -3.43 -5.75 20.04
CA ASP A 78 -4.24 -6.96 20.01
C ASP A 78 -5.56 -6.76 19.22
N PRO A 79 -6.36 -7.80 18.99
CA PRO A 79 -7.62 -7.68 18.23
C PRO A 79 -8.66 -6.72 18.85
N THR A 80 -8.51 -6.35 20.13
CA THR A 80 -9.40 -5.41 20.81
C THR A 80 -8.94 -3.96 20.73
N GLY A 81 -7.75 -3.72 20.14
CA GLY A 81 -7.13 -2.41 20.04
C GLY A 81 -6.23 -2.05 21.23
N LYS A 82 -5.99 -2.98 22.17
CA LYS A 82 -5.09 -2.77 23.28
C LYS A 82 -3.63 -2.86 22.83
N CYS A 83 -2.79 -1.92 23.22
CA CYS A 83 -1.37 -1.93 22.91
C CYS A 83 -0.65 -3.03 23.70
N LEU A 84 0.01 -3.92 22.98
CA LEU A 84 0.81 -5.00 23.55
C LEU A 84 2.24 -4.54 23.84
N PHE A 85 2.84 -3.84 22.89
CA PHE A 85 4.17 -3.24 22.98
C PHE A 85 4.38 -2.20 21.88
N LYS A 86 5.46 -1.44 22.02
CA LYS A 86 6.00 -0.61 20.94
C LYS A 86 7.50 -0.79 20.79
N ILE A 87 8.00 -0.68 19.57
CA ILE A 87 9.42 -0.56 19.27
C ILE A 87 9.70 0.93 19.04
N ASP A 88 10.31 1.55 20.05
CA ASP A 88 10.71 2.95 20.05
C ASP A 88 12.17 3.00 20.49
N LYS A 89 13.07 2.81 19.52
CA LYS A 89 14.51 2.64 19.77
C LYS A 89 15.35 3.56 18.88
N LYS A 90 14.99 4.84 18.84
CA LYS A 90 15.79 5.83 18.13
C LYS A 90 17.14 6.04 18.82
N GLY A 91 18.24 5.92 18.06
CA GLY A 91 19.58 6.13 18.58
C GLY A 91 20.66 5.65 17.60
N GLN A 92 21.87 5.40 18.14
CA GLN A 92 23.05 4.96 17.40
C GLN A 92 23.69 3.71 18.02
N GLY A 93 23.03 3.09 18.99
CA GLY A 93 23.50 1.88 19.67
C GLY A 93 23.09 0.61 18.94
N VAL A 94 23.47 -0.53 19.51
CA VAL A 94 23.11 -1.84 18.98
C VAL A 94 21.59 -2.04 19.10
N GLY A 95 20.92 -2.32 17.98
CA GLY A 95 19.48 -2.48 17.89
C GLY A 95 18.70 -1.17 17.93
N GLU A 96 19.38 -0.04 17.87
CA GLU A 96 18.79 1.28 17.67
C GLU A 96 18.83 1.64 16.18
N TYR A 97 17.95 2.54 15.77
CA TYR A 97 17.79 3.01 14.40
C TYR A 97 17.62 4.53 14.35
N SER A 98 17.96 5.14 13.22
CA SER A 98 17.77 6.57 13.01
C SER A 98 16.36 6.92 12.57
N PHE A 99 15.83 6.14 11.65
CA PHE A 99 14.52 6.34 11.03
C PHE A 99 14.00 5.04 10.41
N ILE A 100 12.71 4.75 10.56
CA ILE A 100 12.08 3.60 9.90
C ILE A 100 11.43 4.09 8.61
N GLU A 101 11.89 3.57 7.49
CA GLU A 101 11.33 3.84 6.18
C GLU A 101 10.16 2.90 5.85
N ASP A 102 10.35 1.62 6.16
CA ASP A 102 9.37 0.55 5.91
C ASP A 102 9.54 -0.59 6.92
N PHE A 103 8.57 -1.50 6.99
CA PHE A 103 8.69 -2.73 7.73
C PHE A 103 7.89 -3.87 7.11
N ILE A 104 8.30 -5.09 7.38
CA ILE A 104 7.55 -6.31 7.05
C ILE A 104 7.59 -7.29 8.21
N ILE A 105 6.63 -8.22 8.24
CA ILE A 105 6.82 -9.50 8.91
C ILE A 105 7.21 -10.48 7.82
N ASN A 106 8.45 -10.94 7.88
CA ASN A 106 9.02 -11.81 6.86
C ASN A 106 8.44 -13.23 7.03
N PRO A 107 7.66 -13.74 6.04
CA PRO A 107 6.96 -15.00 6.17
C PRO A 107 7.92 -16.22 6.21
N TYR A 108 9.17 -16.03 5.78
CA TYR A 108 10.14 -17.13 5.67
C TYR A 108 10.99 -17.33 6.91
N ASN A 109 11.20 -16.29 7.72
CA ASN A 109 12.00 -16.37 8.94
C ASN A 109 11.22 -15.97 10.21
N GLY A 110 10.01 -15.40 10.05
CA GLY A 110 9.14 -15.00 11.16
C GLY A 110 9.59 -13.76 11.91
N TYR A 111 10.56 -13.01 11.40
CA TYR A 111 11.01 -11.77 12.03
C TYR A 111 10.19 -10.56 11.61
N LEU A 112 10.03 -9.64 12.53
CA LEU A 112 9.65 -8.26 12.25
C LEU A 112 10.91 -7.54 11.78
N GLU A 113 10.95 -7.15 10.51
CA GLU A 113 12.11 -6.53 9.86
C GLU A 113 11.81 -5.06 9.57
N LEU A 114 12.61 -4.15 10.13
CA LEU A 114 12.51 -2.69 9.96
C LEU A 114 13.59 -2.24 8.99
N LEU A 115 13.21 -1.49 7.97
CA LEU A 115 14.11 -0.94 6.96
C LEU A 115 14.46 0.51 7.28
N GLU A 116 15.76 0.83 7.33
CA GLU A 116 16.24 2.20 7.22
C GLU A 116 16.44 2.62 5.75
N PRO A 117 16.37 3.92 5.40
CA PRO A 117 16.46 4.40 4.01
C PRO A 117 17.71 3.94 3.26
N TYR A 118 18.81 3.73 3.98
CA TYR A 118 20.11 3.36 3.40
C TYR A 118 20.39 1.85 3.45
N GLY A 119 19.34 1.04 3.57
CA GLY A 119 19.40 -0.41 3.44
C GLY A 119 19.90 -1.15 4.67
N GLU A 120 19.85 -0.54 5.84
CA GLU A 120 19.98 -1.27 7.10
C GLU A 120 18.64 -1.92 7.45
N ILE A 121 18.65 -3.21 7.78
CA ILE A 121 17.48 -3.99 8.17
C ILE A 121 17.70 -4.46 9.59
N HIS A 122 16.88 -3.97 10.51
CA HIS A 122 16.88 -4.39 11.91
C HIS A 122 15.84 -5.48 12.11
N ARG A 123 16.22 -6.60 12.67
CA ARG A 123 15.36 -7.76 12.95
C ARG A 123 14.97 -7.81 14.40
N PHE A 124 13.69 -7.97 14.63
CA PHE A 124 13.09 -8.14 15.95
C PHE A 124 12.25 -9.42 15.94
N ASP A 125 12.07 -10.03 17.09
CA ASP A 125 11.04 -11.05 17.26
C ASP A 125 9.64 -10.40 17.28
N LEU A 126 8.59 -11.22 17.22
CA LEU A 126 7.20 -10.73 17.22
C LEU A 126 6.74 -10.17 18.58
N SER A 127 7.61 -10.17 19.59
CA SER A 127 7.42 -9.54 20.90
C SER A 127 8.19 -8.21 21.02
N GLY A 128 8.87 -7.78 19.94
CA GLY A 128 9.62 -6.52 19.90
C GLY A 128 11.02 -6.59 20.48
N ASN A 129 11.59 -7.78 20.72
CA ASN A 129 12.96 -7.92 21.17
C ASN A 129 13.91 -7.93 19.97
N TYR A 130 15.00 -7.14 20.07
CA TYR A 130 16.01 -7.07 19.03
C TYR A 130 16.79 -8.38 18.88
N ILE A 131 17.04 -8.79 17.64
CA ILE A 131 17.77 -9.99 17.27
C ILE A 131 19.13 -9.64 16.65
N GLU A 132 19.12 -8.98 15.50
CA GLU A 132 20.31 -8.60 14.73
C GLU A 132 20.01 -7.48 13.74
N SER A 133 21.06 -6.90 13.16
CA SER A 133 20.95 -6.02 12.00
C SER A 133 21.72 -6.59 10.81
N LYS A 134 21.18 -6.38 9.63
CA LYS A 134 21.81 -6.70 8.34
C LYS A 134 21.85 -5.46 7.48
N ARG A 135 22.91 -5.30 6.68
CA ARG A 135 23.05 -4.15 5.80
C ARG A 135 23.26 -4.59 4.36
N VAL A 136 22.61 -3.91 3.46
CA VAL A 136 22.86 -4.03 2.02
C VAL A 136 24.14 -3.29 1.67
N THR A 137 25.08 -3.95 0.98
CA THR A 137 26.44 -3.42 0.76
C THR A 137 26.87 -3.52 -0.70
N TYR A 138 26.05 -3.14 -1.67
CA TYR A 138 26.56 -3.10 -3.04
C TYR A 138 26.79 -1.67 -3.53
N PRO A 139 27.82 -1.45 -4.40
CA PRO A 139 28.08 -0.14 -4.97
C PRO A 139 26.90 0.36 -5.81
N GLY A 140 26.41 1.56 -5.53
CA GLY A 140 25.27 2.14 -6.20
C GLY A 140 23.92 1.94 -5.46
N PHE A 141 23.89 1.22 -4.34
CA PHE A 141 22.71 1.19 -3.48
C PHE A 141 22.47 2.59 -2.88
N ARG A 142 21.27 3.05 -3.02
CA ARG A 142 20.88 4.40 -2.61
C ARG A 142 19.68 4.36 -1.67
N VAL A 143 18.92 5.42 -1.61
CA VAL A 143 17.72 5.50 -0.76
C VAL A 143 16.65 4.57 -1.31
N VAL A 144 16.18 3.68 -0.44
CA VAL A 144 15.07 2.76 -0.71
C VAL A 144 13.90 3.08 0.19
N HIS A 145 12.70 2.80 -0.29
CA HIS A 145 11.47 3.16 0.37
C HIS A 145 10.66 1.97 0.87
N THR A 146 10.80 0.82 0.22
CA THR A 146 10.04 -0.37 0.59
C THR A 146 10.88 -1.61 0.42
N LEU A 147 10.49 -2.67 1.14
CA LEU A 147 11.09 -3.99 1.01
C LEU A 147 10.02 -5.07 0.90
N ALA A 148 10.38 -6.16 0.21
CA ALA A 148 9.64 -7.40 0.16
C ALA A 148 10.63 -8.57 0.28
N ALA A 149 10.29 -9.61 1.02
CA ALA A 149 11.10 -10.82 1.11
C ALA A 149 10.54 -11.89 0.17
N LEU A 150 11.37 -12.46 -0.71
CA LEU A 150 10.96 -13.55 -1.61
C LEU A 150 11.34 -14.93 -1.07
N ASP A 151 12.32 -14.98 -0.20
CA ASP A 151 12.68 -16.13 0.64
C ASP A 151 13.46 -15.64 1.87
N SER A 152 14.14 -16.53 2.59
CA SER A 152 14.94 -16.17 3.77
C SER A 152 16.17 -15.31 3.47
N SER A 153 16.57 -15.19 2.21
CA SER A 153 17.80 -14.55 1.75
C SER A 153 17.58 -13.47 0.68
N VAL A 154 16.59 -13.65 -0.18
CA VAL A 154 16.33 -12.77 -1.34
C VAL A 154 15.30 -11.72 -0.98
N TYR A 155 15.69 -10.48 -1.15
CA TYR A 155 14.88 -9.30 -0.90
C TYR A 155 14.72 -8.48 -2.18
N VAL A 156 13.58 -7.84 -2.29
CA VAL A 156 13.29 -6.84 -3.31
C VAL A 156 13.13 -5.49 -2.64
N PHE A 157 13.88 -4.52 -3.12
CA PHE A 157 13.78 -3.13 -2.69
C PHE A 157 13.20 -2.27 -3.80
N HIS A 158 12.40 -1.29 -3.43
CA HIS A 158 11.88 -0.29 -4.35
C HIS A 158 12.42 1.08 -3.99
N THR A 159 12.81 1.86 -5.02
CA THR A 159 13.25 3.25 -4.89
C THR A 159 12.49 4.16 -5.84
N CYS A 160 12.20 5.40 -5.40
CA CYS A 160 11.51 6.40 -6.21
C CYS A 160 12.44 7.41 -6.88
N PHE A 161 13.70 7.51 -6.45
CA PHE A 161 14.58 8.63 -6.82
C PHE A 161 15.64 8.28 -7.86
N GLU A 162 15.81 7.02 -8.16
CA GLU A 162 16.84 6.55 -9.07
C GLU A 162 16.22 5.98 -10.35
N PRO A 163 16.98 5.93 -11.45
CA PRO A 163 16.48 5.36 -12.70
C PRO A 163 16.06 3.89 -12.54
N LYS A 164 16.66 3.16 -11.59
CA LYS A 164 16.35 1.76 -11.32
C LYS A 164 15.44 1.66 -10.13
N LYS A 165 14.25 1.15 -10.35
CA LYS A 165 13.14 1.23 -9.39
C LYS A 165 12.99 -0.02 -8.55
N ILE A 166 13.32 -1.19 -9.07
CA ILE A 166 13.19 -2.48 -8.39
C ILE A 166 14.56 -3.16 -8.38
N ILE A 167 15.01 -3.54 -7.20
CA ILE A 167 16.33 -4.11 -6.94
C ILE A 167 16.15 -5.46 -6.27
N TYR A 168 16.56 -6.54 -6.92
CA TYR A 168 16.62 -7.88 -6.36
C TYR A 168 18.00 -8.15 -5.77
N TYR A 169 18.04 -8.47 -4.49
CA TYR A 169 19.29 -8.59 -3.75
C TYR A 169 19.29 -9.80 -2.83
N ASN A 170 20.36 -10.59 -2.89
CA ASN A 170 20.59 -11.64 -1.91
C ASN A 170 21.34 -11.07 -0.70
N LEU A 171 20.64 -10.96 0.42
CA LEU A 171 21.14 -10.37 1.66
C LEU A 171 22.18 -11.27 2.37
N THR A 172 22.10 -12.59 2.19
CA THR A 172 23.06 -13.54 2.77
C THR A 172 24.38 -13.51 2.01
N ASP A 173 24.33 -13.56 0.68
CA ASP A 173 25.50 -13.57 -0.17
C ASP A 173 26.05 -12.16 -0.43
N GLN A 174 25.36 -11.10 0.03
CA GLN A 174 25.66 -9.71 -0.23
C GLN A 174 25.81 -9.40 -1.73
N LYS A 175 24.85 -9.90 -2.52
CA LYS A 175 24.94 -9.88 -3.99
C LYS A 175 23.69 -9.28 -4.64
N LEU A 176 23.92 -8.29 -5.51
CA LEU A 176 22.93 -7.84 -6.46
C LEU A 176 22.60 -8.98 -7.43
N LEU A 177 21.32 -9.32 -7.55
CA LEU A 177 20.86 -10.33 -8.51
C LEU A 177 20.50 -9.69 -9.84
N HIS A 178 19.56 -8.72 -9.82
CA HIS A 178 19.22 -7.91 -10.98
C HIS A 178 18.40 -6.67 -10.58
N GLU A 179 18.14 -5.81 -11.55
CA GLU A 179 17.37 -4.57 -11.41
C GLU A 179 16.37 -4.46 -12.56
N GLU A 180 15.21 -3.88 -12.27
CA GLU A 180 14.15 -3.66 -13.26
C GLU A 180 13.69 -2.19 -13.28
N PHE A 181 13.04 -1.80 -14.39
CA PHE A 181 12.54 -0.44 -14.64
C PHE A 181 13.64 0.63 -14.64
N GLU A 182 14.70 0.38 -15.45
CA GLU A 182 15.63 1.45 -15.82
C GLU A 182 14.88 2.51 -16.64
N GLU A 183 15.16 3.77 -16.40
CA GLU A 183 14.69 4.92 -17.20
C GLU A 183 13.17 5.15 -17.24
N ASP A 184 12.42 4.72 -16.24
CA ASP A 184 11.01 5.10 -16.16
C ASP A 184 10.87 6.47 -15.47
N GLU A 185 10.98 7.55 -16.24
CA GLU A 185 10.91 8.93 -15.75
C GLU A 185 9.52 9.31 -15.21
N SER A 186 8.48 8.57 -15.60
CA SER A 186 7.10 8.93 -15.29
C SER A 186 6.74 8.81 -13.81
N ILE A 187 7.51 8.04 -13.03
CA ILE A 187 7.12 7.61 -11.68
C ILE A 187 7.90 8.32 -10.58
N GLY A 188 8.61 9.36 -10.91
CA GLY A 188 9.58 10.02 -10.04
C GLY A 188 9.13 10.52 -8.67
N SER A 189 7.87 10.34 -8.24
CA SER A 189 7.38 10.93 -7.01
C SER A 189 6.35 10.10 -6.23
N TYR A 190 5.89 8.97 -6.75
CA TYR A 190 4.86 8.17 -6.12
C TYR A 190 5.39 6.78 -5.81
N SER A 191 5.70 6.55 -4.55
CA SER A 191 6.06 5.22 -4.07
C SER A 191 4.77 4.45 -3.79
N ASN A 192 4.49 3.44 -4.59
CA ASN A 192 3.53 2.44 -4.20
C ASN A 192 4.30 1.27 -3.61
N ALA A 193 4.02 0.97 -2.37
CA ALA A 193 4.64 -0.17 -1.74
C ALA A 193 4.09 -1.48 -2.31
N PRO A 194 4.93 -2.51 -2.36
CA PRO A 194 4.47 -3.86 -2.54
C PRO A 194 3.48 -4.26 -1.45
N TYR A 195 2.50 -5.08 -1.79
CA TYR A 195 1.60 -5.67 -0.81
C TYR A 195 1.66 -7.19 -0.84
N LEU A 196 1.46 -7.79 0.31
CA LEU A 196 1.52 -9.23 0.50
C LEU A 196 0.09 -9.82 0.50
N TYR A 197 -0.12 -10.90 -0.25
CA TYR A 197 -1.33 -11.71 -0.18
C TYR A 197 -0.98 -13.19 -0.45
N ASN A 198 -1.38 -14.08 0.43
CA ASN A 198 -1.08 -15.52 0.35
C ASN A 198 0.42 -15.83 0.14
N ASP A 199 1.28 -15.18 0.93
CA ASP A 199 2.75 -15.29 0.87
C ASP A 199 3.38 -14.87 -0.47
N GLU A 200 2.62 -14.20 -1.32
CA GLU A 200 3.09 -13.65 -2.59
C GLU A 200 3.05 -12.12 -2.56
N TRP A 201 4.08 -11.51 -3.12
CA TRP A 201 4.19 -10.05 -3.18
C TRP A 201 3.74 -9.51 -4.53
N PHE A 202 2.98 -8.42 -4.49
CA PHE A 202 2.43 -7.76 -5.67
C PHE A 202 2.84 -6.30 -5.70
N PHE A 203 2.93 -5.76 -6.92
CA PHE A 203 3.36 -4.39 -7.17
C PHE A 203 2.58 -3.79 -8.34
N PHE A 204 2.31 -2.49 -8.27
CA PHE A 204 1.69 -1.74 -9.35
C PHE A 204 2.32 -0.34 -9.46
N ARG A 205 2.10 0.32 -10.58
CA ARG A 205 2.55 1.68 -10.83
C ARG A 205 1.36 2.60 -11.09
N PRO A 206 1.37 3.89 -10.60
CA PRO A 206 0.20 4.76 -10.61
C PRO A 206 -0.47 4.97 -11.97
N PHE A 207 0.32 5.16 -13.00
CA PHE A 207 -0.15 5.47 -14.35
C PHE A 207 -0.05 4.29 -15.32
N HIS A 208 0.25 3.11 -14.80
CA HIS A 208 0.41 1.91 -15.59
C HIS A 208 -0.66 0.89 -15.21
N PRO A 209 -1.42 0.34 -16.18
CA PRO A 209 -2.56 -0.50 -15.85
C PRO A 209 -2.21 -1.91 -15.40
N VAL A 210 -0.92 -2.29 -15.48
CA VAL A 210 -0.48 -3.65 -15.13
C VAL A 210 -0.15 -3.76 -13.65
N VAL A 211 -0.67 -4.78 -13.03
CA VAL A 211 -0.28 -5.25 -11.70
C VAL A 211 0.66 -6.43 -11.86
N TYR A 212 1.77 -6.38 -11.17
CA TYR A 212 2.83 -7.38 -11.22
C TYR A 212 2.84 -8.21 -9.94
N LYS A 213 3.32 -9.42 -10.07
CA LYS A 213 3.74 -10.28 -8.98
C LYS A 213 5.27 -10.35 -8.98
N PHE A 214 5.89 -10.32 -7.81
CA PHE A 214 7.32 -10.59 -7.72
C PHE A 214 7.57 -12.09 -7.91
N GLY A 215 8.11 -12.43 -9.06
CA GLY A 215 8.66 -13.76 -9.32
C GLY A 215 10.05 -13.89 -8.70
N LYS A 216 10.60 -15.10 -8.70
CA LYS A 216 11.91 -15.39 -8.12
C LYS A 216 13.05 -14.59 -8.78
N ASP A 217 12.98 -14.43 -10.09
CA ASP A 217 14.05 -13.83 -10.89
C ASP A 217 13.63 -12.55 -11.61
N LYS A 218 12.33 -12.20 -11.61
CA LYS A 218 11.79 -11.02 -12.31
C LYS A 218 10.37 -10.71 -11.85
N LEU A 219 9.89 -9.52 -12.24
CA LEU A 219 8.47 -9.19 -12.18
C LEU A 219 7.68 -9.96 -13.25
N GLU A 220 6.57 -10.53 -12.84
CA GLU A 220 5.63 -11.25 -13.71
C GLU A 220 4.32 -10.48 -13.78
N SER A 221 3.79 -10.25 -14.98
CA SER A 221 2.47 -9.65 -15.13
C SER A 221 1.42 -10.57 -14.53
N PHE A 222 0.62 -10.06 -13.61
CA PHE A 222 -0.42 -10.82 -12.90
C PHE A 222 -1.79 -10.58 -13.50
N PHE A 223 -2.22 -9.33 -13.59
CA PHE A 223 -3.39 -8.89 -14.35
C PHE A 223 -3.20 -7.44 -14.80
N GLN A 224 -4.09 -6.96 -15.67
CA GLN A 224 -4.12 -5.56 -16.04
C GLN A 224 -5.56 -5.03 -16.12
N PHE A 225 -5.72 -3.75 -15.83
CA PHE A 225 -6.92 -3.00 -16.16
C PHE A 225 -6.88 -2.56 -17.62
N ASP A 226 -8.01 -2.66 -18.31
CA ASP A 226 -8.22 -2.03 -19.61
C ASP A 226 -9.21 -0.87 -19.43
N PHE A 227 -8.69 0.33 -19.51
CA PHE A 227 -9.44 1.58 -19.41
C PHE A 227 -9.88 2.12 -20.79
N GLY A 228 -9.88 1.26 -21.82
CA GLY A 228 -10.30 1.60 -23.18
C GLY A 228 -9.50 2.78 -23.75
N LYS A 229 -10.20 3.81 -24.18
CA LYS A 229 -9.57 5.03 -24.76
C LYS A 229 -8.64 5.79 -23.83
N TYR A 230 -8.66 5.50 -22.54
CA TYR A 230 -7.81 6.11 -21.51
C TYR A 230 -6.57 5.27 -21.19
N ALA A 231 -6.40 4.16 -21.88
CA ALA A 231 -5.20 3.33 -21.70
C ALA A 231 -3.93 4.14 -21.99
N THR A 232 -2.93 3.97 -21.14
CA THR A 232 -1.62 4.62 -21.26
C THR A 232 -0.51 3.63 -20.90
N ASP A 233 0.68 3.87 -21.43
CA ASP A 233 1.88 3.12 -21.03
C ASP A 233 2.55 3.72 -19.80
N GLY A 234 1.96 4.75 -19.21
CA GLY A 234 2.45 5.42 -18.01
C GLY A 234 3.64 6.34 -18.23
N ARG A 235 4.06 6.57 -19.48
CA ARG A 235 5.21 7.45 -19.76
C ARG A 235 4.75 8.88 -20.00
N THR A 236 5.39 9.82 -19.32
CA THR A 236 5.26 11.23 -19.66
C THR A 236 5.99 11.54 -20.96
N THR A 237 5.43 12.41 -21.76
CA THR A 237 6.07 12.83 -23.03
C THR A 237 7.17 13.85 -22.78
N SER A 238 7.01 14.75 -21.83
CA SER A 238 8.00 15.72 -21.36
C SER A 238 7.45 16.53 -20.20
N TYR A 239 8.34 17.10 -19.39
CA TYR A 239 8.00 18.14 -18.41
C TYR A 239 8.54 19.49 -18.88
N SER A 240 7.84 20.57 -18.49
CA SER A 240 8.37 21.92 -18.67
C SER A 240 9.54 22.17 -17.72
N LYS A 241 10.41 23.13 -18.05
CA LYS A 241 11.50 23.56 -17.16
C LYS A 241 11.00 24.05 -15.78
N GLU A 242 9.77 24.51 -15.70
CA GLU A 242 9.14 24.92 -14.45
C GLU A 242 8.73 23.69 -13.62
N ALA A 243 8.17 22.66 -14.27
CA ALA A 243 7.82 21.40 -13.64
C ALA A 243 9.06 20.63 -13.10
N GLU A 244 10.19 20.70 -13.79
CA GLU A 244 11.45 20.13 -13.31
C GLU A 244 11.90 20.73 -11.96
N ARG A 245 11.51 21.97 -11.68
CA ARG A 245 11.90 22.72 -10.47
C ARG A 245 10.84 22.78 -9.39
N SER A 246 9.62 22.38 -9.68
CA SER A 246 8.47 22.51 -8.80
C SER A 246 7.65 21.22 -8.78
N PHE A 247 7.56 20.58 -7.61
CA PHE A 247 6.72 19.40 -7.43
C PHE A 247 5.26 19.67 -7.83
N LYS A 248 4.70 20.81 -7.41
CA LYS A 248 3.32 21.20 -7.75
C LYS A 248 3.11 21.26 -9.26
N LYS A 249 4.04 21.94 -9.98
CA LYS A 249 3.94 22.04 -11.45
C LYS A 249 4.10 20.70 -12.14
N ARG A 250 4.97 19.83 -11.63
CA ARG A 250 5.12 18.46 -12.14
C ARG A 250 3.82 17.67 -11.99
N THR A 251 3.18 17.77 -10.84
CA THR A 251 1.89 17.12 -10.59
C THR A 251 0.81 17.65 -11.53
N GLU A 252 0.68 18.97 -11.70
CA GLU A 252 -0.26 19.58 -12.63
C GLU A 252 -0.04 19.11 -14.08
N GLU A 253 1.20 19.10 -14.55
CA GLU A 253 1.53 18.64 -15.91
C GLU A 253 1.30 17.15 -16.08
N MET A 254 1.56 16.34 -15.05
CA MET A 254 1.29 14.92 -15.06
C MET A 254 -0.20 14.64 -15.21
N TYR A 255 -1.07 15.27 -14.40
CA TYR A 255 -2.52 15.14 -14.56
C TYR A 255 -3.04 15.64 -15.91
N SER A 256 -2.36 16.57 -16.54
CA SER A 256 -2.71 17.00 -17.90
C SER A 256 -2.43 15.91 -18.96
N GLN A 257 -1.53 14.99 -18.68
CA GLN A 257 -1.15 13.92 -19.60
C GLN A 257 -1.90 12.60 -19.32
N PHE A 258 -2.32 12.38 -18.06
CA PHE A 258 -2.99 11.14 -17.65
C PHE A 258 -4.40 11.42 -17.15
N SER A 259 -5.36 10.66 -17.65
CA SER A 259 -6.76 10.77 -17.21
C SER A 259 -7.03 10.06 -15.90
N TYR A 260 -6.11 9.24 -15.41
CA TYR A 260 -6.24 8.48 -14.17
C TYR A 260 -4.90 8.31 -13.47
N MET A 261 -4.97 8.08 -12.18
CA MET A 261 -3.85 7.64 -11.34
C MET A 261 -4.35 6.54 -10.41
N ILE A 262 -3.82 5.34 -10.54
CA ILE A 262 -4.11 4.24 -9.62
C ILE A 262 -3.42 4.55 -8.30
N GLN A 263 -4.19 4.65 -7.22
CA GLN A 263 -3.68 4.94 -5.89
C GLN A 263 -3.43 3.69 -5.08
N SER A 264 -4.23 2.66 -5.28
CA SER A 264 -4.02 1.35 -4.68
C SER A 264 -4.60 0.24 -5.50
N VAL A 265 -4.04 -0.92 -5.26
CA VAL A 265 -4.62 -2.19 -5.69
C VAL A 265 -4.49 -3.18 -4.55
N ARG A 266 -5.55 -3.90 -4.27
CA ARG A 266 -5.58 -5.05 -3.37
C ARG A 266 -6.46 -6.14 -3.98
N HIS A 267 -6.23 -7.37 -3.60
CA HIS A 267 -7.11 -8.45 -4.01
C HIS A 267 -7.21 -9.52 -2.92
N ASN A 268 -8.29 -10.29 -2.99
CA ASN A 268 -8.50 -11.49 -2.20
C ASN A 268 -9.04 -12.61 -3.10
N GLN A 269 -9.52 -13.72 -2.54
CA GLN A 269 -10.08 -14.83 -3.33
C GLN A 269 -11.23 -14.37 -4.22
N LYS A 270 -12.10 -13.48 -3.74
CA LYS A 270 -13.35 -13.07 -4.41
C LYS A 270 -13.21 -11.82 -5.26
N TYR A 271 -12.48 -10.81 -4.79
CA TYR A 271 -12.43 -9.49 -5.40
C TYR A 271 -11.04 -9.04 -5.79
N ILE A 272 -10.97 -8.20 -6.82
CA ILE A 272 -9.87 -7.26 -7.04
C ILE A 272 -10.44 -5.87 -6.81
N MET A 273 -9.80 -5.12 -5.93
CA MET A 273 -10.20 -3.78 -5.52
C MET A 273 -9.10 -2.79 -5.84
N ALA A 274 -9.44 -1.70 -6.49
CA ALA A 274 -8.51 -0.61 -6.75
C ALA A 274 -9.17 0.73 -6.47
N SER A 275 -8.39 1.71 -6.03
CA SER A 275 -8.82 3.09 -6.02
C SER A 275 -8.01 3.89 -7.02
N LEU A 276 -8.65 4.88 -7.62
CA LEU A 276 -7.99 5.78 -8.53
C LEU A 276 -8.51 7.21 -8.40
N LEU A 277 -7.65 8.15 -8.74
CA LEU A 277 -8.06 9.50 -9.08
C LEU A 277 -8.49 9.48 -10.55
N TRP A 278 -9.61 10.12 -10.84
CA TRP A 278 -10.20 10.15 -12.16
C TRP A 278 -10.36 11.59 -12.63
N LYS A 279 -9.69 11.92 -13.71
CA LYS A 279 -9.62 13.26 -14.34
C LYS A 279 -8.90 14.33 -13.53
N ASP A 280 -8.97 14.32 -12.22
CA ASP A 280 -8.31 15.26 -11.30
C ASP A 280 -8.19 14.70 -9.88
N ASP A 281 -7.65 15.49 -8.96
CA ASP A 281 -7.45 15.10 -7.57
C ASP A 281 -8.74 15.01 -6.75
N ASP A 282 -9.83 15.61 -7.22
CA ASP A 282 -11.09 15.69 -6.48
C ASP A 282 -12.01 14.50 -6.79
N HIS A 283 -11.86 13.90 -7.98
CA HIS A 283 -12.68 12.77 -8.40
C HIS A 283 -12.02 11.42 -8.05
N LYS A 284 -12.40 10.91 -6.90
CA LYS A 284 -11.92 9.61 -6.40
C LYS A 284 -12.92 8.53 -6.76
N GLY A 285 -12.43 7.40 -7.23
CA GLY A 285 -13.26 6.27 -7.59
C GLY A 285 -12.70 4.94 -7.13
N ASN A 286 -13.58 3.97 -6.96
CA ASN A 286 -13.27 2.59 -6.62
C ASN A 286 -13.58 1.68 -7.80
N ILE A 287 -12.68 0.78 -8.12
CA ILE A 287 -12.93 -0.34 -9.02
C ILE A 287 -13.08 -1.58 -8.15
N ILE A 288 -14.18 -2.30 -8.35
CA ILE A 288 -14.38 -3.60 -7.73
C ILE A 288 -14.66 -4.61 -8.85
N TYR A 289 -13.74 -5.55 -9.02
CA TYR A 289 -13.90 -6.68 -9.95
C TYR A 289 -14.21 -7.93 -9.15
N ASP A 290 -15.36 -8.52 -9.46
CA ASP A 290 -15.81 -9.77 -8.90
C ASP A 290 -15.28 -10.93 -9.75
N LYS A 291 -14.44 -11.76 -9.16
CA LYS A 291 -13.74 -12.87 -9.85
C LYS A 291 -14.68 -14.02 -10.20
N GLU A 292 -15.79 -14.18 -9.47
CA GLU A 292 -16.78 -15.22 -9.72
C GLU A 292 -17.64 -14.88 -10.94
N THR A 293 -18.09 -13.62 -11.02
CA THR A 293 -18.94 -13.17 -12.13
C THR A 293 -18.17 -12.65 -13.33
N GLY A 294 -16.88 -12.34 -13.17
CA GLY A 294 -16.04 -11.72 -14.19
C GLY A 294 -16.43 -10.28 -14.52
N LYS A 295 -17.14 -9.59 -13.63
CA LYS A 295 -17.64 -8.22 -13.86
C LYS A 295 -16.86 -7.22 -13.00
N SER A 296 -16.58 -6.06 -13.58
CA SER A 296 -16.06 -4.90 -12.87
C SER A 296 -17.12 -3.82 -12.73
N LYS A 297 -17.04 -3.04 -11.66
CA LYS A 297 -17.77 -1.80 -11.47
C LYS A 297 -16.80 -0.68 -11.15
N PHE A 298 -17.04 0.48 -11.73
CA PHE A 298 -16.39 1.72 -11.34
C PHE A 298 -17.38 2.57 -10.55
N ILE A 299 -17.08 2.88 -9.30
CA ILE A 299 -17.97 3.49 -8.31
C ILE A 299 -17.33 4.77 -7.81
N LEU A 300 -17.94 5.93 -8.05
CA LEU A 300 -17.48 7.20 -7.51
C LEU A 300 -17.92 7.37 -6.06
N ASN A 301 -19.18 7.10 -5.76
CA ASN A 301 -19.75 7.22 -4.43
C ASN A 301 -20.64 6.01 -4.13
N PHE A 302 -20.57 5.52 -2.90
CA PHE A 302 -21.52 4.53 -2.40
C PHE A 302 -22.81 5.20 -1.92
N ASP A 303 -23.90 4.43 -1.90
CA ASP A 303 -25.25 4.93 -1.56
C ASP A 303 -25.34 5.45 -0.12
N GLU A 304 -24.49 4.94 0.79
CA GLU A 304 -24.40 5.38 2.19
C GLU A 304 -23.81 6.79 2.33
N ASN A 305 -23.37 7.39 1.24
CA ASN A 305 -22.75 8.72 1.18
C ASN A 305 -21.57 8.89 2.15
N VAL A 306 -20.96 7.78 2.53
CA VAL A 306 -19.71 7.76 3.28
C VAL A 306 -18.53 7.59 2.34
N TRP A 307 -17.44 8.14 2.72
CA TRP A 307 -16.23 8.08 1.95
C TRP A 307 -15.52 6.73 2.13
N PHE A 308 -15.96 5.69 1.43
CA PHE A 308 -15.20 4.46 1.26
C PHE A 308 -14.14 4.71 0.20
N ASN A 309 -13.14 5.45 0.57
CA ASN A 309 -11.97 5.51 -0.25
C ASN A 309 -10.98 4.54 0.36
N SER A 310 -10.66 3.52 -0.35
CA SER A 310 -9.43 2.84 -0.17
C SER A 310 -8.31 3.84 -0.50
N TYR A 311 -8.23 4.93 0.24
CA TYR A 311 -7.10 5.85 0.25
C TYR A 311 -5.95 5.06 0.83
N CYS A 312 -5.21 4.61 -0.01
CA CYS A 312 -4.52 3.40 0.11
C CYS A 312 -3.08 3.73 0.22
N GLY A 313 -2.78 4.18 1.37
CA GLY A 313 -1.49 3.92 1.90
C GLY A 313 -1.34 2.41 2.15
N GLU A 314 -0.21 2.04 2.63
CA GLU A 314 0.15 0.70 3.03
C GLU A 314 -0.58 0.30 4.33
N GLU A 315 -1.40 1.19 4.88
CA GLU A 315 -2.21 0.98 6.08
C GLU A 315 -3.51 0.24 5.82
N VAL A 316 -3.97 0.14 4.56
CA VAL A 316 -5.19 -0.62 4.23
C VAL A 316 -4.86 -2.07 3.93
N ILE A 317 -5.51 -2.98 4.63
CA ILE A 317 -5.32 -4.42 4.51
C ILE A 317 -6.59 -5.04 3.96
N VAL A 318 -6.44 -5.89 2.95
CA VAL A 318 -7.52 -6.73 2.41
C VAL A 318 -7.15 -8.18 2.65
N THR A 319 -8.02 -8.88 3.35
CA THR A 319 -7.96 -10.33 3.55
C THR A 319 -9.12 -11.01 2.80
N ASP A 320 -9.26 -12.31 2.92
CA ASP A 320 -10.44 -13.01 2.38
C ASP A 320 -11.71 -12.72 3.18
N GLU A 321 -11.58 -12.28 4.43
CA GLU A 321 -12.69 -12.08 5.34
C GLU A 321 -13.11 -10.60 5.46
N TYR A 322 -12.17 -9.67 5.39
CA TYR A 322 -12.45 -8.25 5.64
C TYR A 322 -11.46 -7.30 4.93
N VAL A 323 -11.91 -6.05 4.82
CA VAL A 323 -11.05 -4.88 4.62
C VAL A 323 -10.85 -4.22 5.98
N LEU A 324 -9.59 -3.94 6.35
CA LEU A 324 -9.22 -3.21 7.55
C LEU A 324 -8.56 -1.90 7.16
N MET A 325 -9.02 -0.79 7.73
CA MET A 325 -8.40 0.52 7.52
C MET A 325 -8.38 1.35 8.81
N PRO A 326 -7.30 2.06 9.10
CA PRO A 326 -7.28 3.05 10.16
C PRO A 326 -7.95 4.34 9.69
N ILE A 327 -8.66 4.99 10.56
CA ILE A 327 -9.21 6.32 10.36
C ILE A 327 -8.85 7.20 11.56
N GLN A 328 -8.46 8.43 11.28
CA GLN A 328 -8.31 9.41 12.35
C GLN A 328 -9.65 9.62 13.04
N TRP A 329 -9.65 9.68 14.35
CA TRP A 329 -10.86 9.83 15.15
C TRP A 329 -11.73 11.01 14.68
N VAL A 330 -11.12 12.14 14.34
CA VAL A 330 -11.82 13.35 13.85
C VAL A 330 -12.53 13.16 12.50
N ASP A 331 -12.20 12.12 11.75
CA ASP A 331 -12.78 11.82 10.44
C ASP A 331 -13.74 10.62 10.47
N LEU A 332 -14.02 10.08 11.67
CA LEU A 332 -14.79 8.83 11.82
C LEU A 332 -16.19 8.94 11.20
N GLU A 333 -16.91 10.03 11.43
CA GLU A 333 -18.26 10.25 10.88
C GLU A 333 -18.30 10.32 9.34
N LYS A 334 -17.18 10.59 8.69
CA LYS A 334 -17.07 10.57 7.23
C LYS A 334 -17.00 9.14 6.65
N ARG A 335 -16.82 8.15 7.52
CA ARG A 335 -16.62 6.75 7.13
C ARG A 335 -17.75 5.85 7.57
N VAL A 336 -18.40 6.18 8.68
CA VAL A 336 -19.40 5.33 9.29
C VAL A 336 -20.51 6.17 9.90
N THR A 337 -21.75 5.82 9.62
CA THR A 337 -22.94 6.38 10.24
C THR A 337 -23.63 5.32 11.11
N LYS A 338 -24.50 5.74 12.06
CA LYS A 338 -25.15 4.83 13.01
C LYS A 338 -25.97 3.72 12.34
N ASP A 339 -26.66 4.04 11.25
CA ASP A 339 -27.49 3.12 10.49
C ASP A 339 -26.71 2.00 9.78
N MET A 340 -25.40 2.16 9.67
CA MET A 340 -24.50 1.15 9.12
C MET A 340 -24.06 0.10 10.17
N LEU A 341 -24.37 0.31 11.43
CA LEU A 341 -23.81 -0.43 12.58
C LEU A 341 -24.90 -1.19 13.34
N ASP A 342 -24.54 -2.33 13.91
CA ASP A 342 -25.36 -2.99 14.93
C ASP A 342 -25.36 -2.22 16.26
N GLU A 343 -26.24 -2.58 17.20
CA GLU A 343 -26.41 -1.88 18.49
C GLU A 343 -25.12 -1.78 19.30
N LYS A 344 -24.28 -2.83 19.29
CA LYS A 344 -23.01 -2.85 20.00
C LYS A 344 -22.04 -1.82 19.42
N GLN A 345 -21.93 -1.80 18.09
CA GLN A 345 -21.03 -0.91 17.37
C GLN A 345 -21.52 0.54 17.40
N GLN A 346 -22.83 0.77 17.45
CA GLN A 346 -23.42 2.10 17.67
C GLN A 346 -23.00 2.68 19.03
N ALA A 347 -23.02 1.86 20.08
CA ALA A 347 -22.56 2.29 21.41
C ALA A 347 -21.07 2.70 21.41
N ILE A 348 -20.22 1.95 20.72
CA ILE A 348 -18.79 2.30 20.55
C ILE A 348 -18.64 3.62 19.79
N LEU A 349 -19.39 3.80 18.70
CA LEU A 349 -19.37 5.04 17.93
C LEU A 349 -19.79 6.25 18.80
N GLU A 350 -20.85 6.10 19.58
CA GLU A 350 -21.33 7.16 20.49
C GLU A 350 -20.30 7.52 21.54
N GLU A 351 -19.64 6.54 22.15
CA GLU A 351 -18.55 6.77 23.13
C GLU A 351 -17.39 7.54 22.48
N LEU A 352 -16.96 7.12 21.30
CA LEU A 352 -15.89 7.79 20.56
C LEU A 352 -16.21 9.24 20.21
N LEU A 353 -17.44 9.51 19.76
CA LEU A 353 -17.87 10.86 19.38
C LEU A 353 -18.10 11.79 20.58
N GLN A 354 -18.26 11.24 21.79
CA GLN A 354 -18.42 11.99 23.05
C GLN A 354 -17.09 12.19 23.80
N ALA A 355 -15.98 11.65 23.28
CA ALA A 355 -14.69 11.78 23.94
C ALA A 355 -14.22 13.25 24.02
N ASP A 356 -13.86 13.70 25.22
CA ASP A 356 -13.42 15.08 25.50
C ASP A 356 -12.00 15.39 25.00
N MET A 357 -11.23 14.35 24.63
CA MET A 357 -9.84 14.46 24.19
C MET A 357 -9.65 13.74 22.86
N GLU A 358 -8.69 14.21 22.10
CA GLU A 358 -8.25 13.53 20.89
C GLU A 358 -7.88 12.08 21.18
N GLN A 359 -8.45 11.18 20.39
CA GLN A 359 -8.22 9.75 20.49
C GLN A 359 -7.23 9.29 19.41
N ASN A 360 -6.59 8.17 19.65
CA ASN A 360 -5.84 7.45 18.63
C ASN A 360 -6.76 7.03 17.46
N PRO A 361 -6.20 6.68 16.29
CA PRO A 361 -7.00 6.18 15.17
C PRO A 361 -7.91 5.02 15.58
N VAL A 362 -9.05 4.93 14.92
CA VAL A 362 -9.98 3.81 15.03
C VAL A 362 -9.73 2.89 13.84
N LEU A 363 -9.57 1.60 14.08
CA LEU A 363 -9.54 0.62 13.00
C LEU A 363 -10.98 0.25 12.65
N ILE A 364 -11.29 0.32 11.36
CA ILE A 364 -12.60 -0.10 10.84
C ILE A 364 -12.42 -1.37 10.04
N LYS A 365 -13.15 -2.43 10.43
CA LYS A 365 -13.26 -3.66 9.67
C LYS A 365 -14.59 -3.72 8.93
N TYR A 366 -14.50 -3.90 7.63
CA TYR A 366 -15.64 -4.19 6.75
C TYR A 366 -15.60 -5.68 6.39
N TYR A 367 -16.47 -6.48 6.95
CA TYR A 367 -16.51 -7.93 6.73
C TYR A 367 -17.20 -8.25 5.41
N PHE A 368 -16.55 -9.00 4.54
CA PHE A 368 -17.14 -9.46 3.27
C PHE A 368 -18.35 -10.39 3.49
N LYS A 369 -19.25 -10.39 2.50
CA LYS A 369 -20.35 -11.36 2.39
C LYS A 369 -19.86 -12.75 2.02
#